data_d23b95f8e37c254a4346c94f61d0df10
#
_entry.id   d23b95f8e37c254a4346c94f61d0df10
#
_cell.length_a   1.000
_cell.length_b   1.000
_cell.length_c   1.000
_cell.angle_alpha   90.00
_cell.angle_beta   90.00
_cell.angle_gamma   90.00
#
_symmetry.space_group_name_H-M   'P 1'
#
loop_
_entity.id
_entity.type
_entity.pdbx_description
1 polymer ?
#
loop_
_entity_poly.entity_id
_entity_poly.type
_entity_poly.pdbx_seq_one_letter_code
_entity_poly.pdbx_strand_id
1 'polypeptide(L)'
;MRKPRTGRSGAERKRRKIILAATAGTLAVGGAAVVVPSAFAEDDPVTALLDDAIPEGTAELLPVDDDVLGLLDVGEIEELTESLTYADTADTVKVSGPDAGYVKVHFERLLLNTGDYVTVSSPDGAESYRYEDSLIDQWATSITGDTAIVELHRESESAASSALGALIDKAAYGFAPDVVDGLAEEHAERARPEESICQSDEKRASTCYRGSYPDVVYHAEPVARLLIDGTVLCTAFRVGEENRLLTNNHCFQETFEAEQTEVWFGYDCVACGATLANAPVKVQGSQVLATSKSLDYTLFSVEDFDRVERFGHLELADRPAERGEAIYIPQHPAGRPTEIAMESSADGGNCVVKHPVYDGYVAGSDVSYYCDTEFGSSGSPVLSRDTHEVIALHHFGGCPNSGVNMQLIKQEIGHLI
;
A
#
# COMPACT_ATOMS: atom_id res chain seq x y z
N MET A 1 52.01 14.64 3.97
CA MET A 1 51.29 13.37 4.08
C MET A 1 50.56 13.32 5.42
N ARG A 2 49.25 13.67 5.46
CA ARG A 2 48.36 13.44 6.59
C ARG A 2 47.00 13.03 6.02
N LYS A 3 46.55 11.81 6.36
CA LYS A 3 45.21 11.26 6.01
C LYS A 3 44.12 11.98 6.83
N PRO A 4 42.96 12.25 6.27
CA PRO A 4 41.80 12.68 7.07
C PRO A 4 41.10 11.42 7.65
N ARG A 5 40.65 11.56 8.89
CA ARG A 5 39.83 10.60 9.62
C ARG A 5 38.37 10.82 9.24
N THR A 6 37.72 9.77 8.77
CA THR A 6 36.26 9.70 8.62
C THR A 6 35.62 9.43 9.98
N GLY A 7 34.80 10.36 10.48
CA GLY A 7 33.95 10.13 11.64
C GLY A 7 32.57 9.67 11.16
N ARG A 8 32.19 8.45 11.46
CA ARG A 8 30.80 8.00 11.44
C ARG A 8 30.14 8.41 12.75
N SER A 9 29.10 9.24 12.68
CA SER A 9 28.18 9.44 13.79
C SER A 9 26.90 8.65 13.46
N GLY A 10 26.74 7.50 14.11
CA GLY A 10 25.47 6.77 14.12
C GLY A 10 24.47 7.51 15.01
N ALA A 11 23.38 7.97 14.45
CA ALA A 11 22.24 8.46 15.21
C ALA A 11 21.30 7.28 15.51
N GLU A 12 21.37 6.77 16.73
CA GLU A 12 20.36 5.85 17.28
C GLU A 12 19.03 6.59 17.43
N ARG A 13 18.04 6.28 16.60
CA ARG A 13 16.64 6.72 16.79
C ARG A 13 16.03 5.95 17.95
N LYS A 14 15.82 6.62 19.09
CA LYS A 14 14.98 6.13 20.18
C LYS A 14 13.50 6.32 19.80
N ARG A 15 12.81 5.26 19.44
CA ARG A 15 11.34 5.24 19.38
C ARG A 15 10.77 5.48 20.78
N ARG A 16 10.05 6.58 20.98
CA ARG A 16 9.28 6.82 22.19
C ARG A 16 7.94 6.10 22.07
N LYS A 17 7.78 5.01 22.83
CA LYS A 17 6.47 4.39 23.08
C LYS A 17 5.68 5.28 24.03
N ILE A 18 4.58 5.84 23.58
CA ILE A 18 3.58 6.47 24.45
C ILE A 18 2.68 5.35 24.97
N ILE A 19 2.78 5.06 26.25
CA ILE A 19 1.89 4.12 26.96
C ILE A 19 0.73 4.96 27.50
N LEU A 20 -0.46 4.85 26.88
CA LEU A 20 -1.69 5.30 27.51
C LEU A 20 -2.22 4.19 28.42
N ALA A 21 -2.25 4.46 29.70
CA ALA A 21 -2.88 3.58 30.69
C ALA A 21 -4.40 3.79 30.68
N ALA A 22 -5.15 2.82 30.17
CA ALA A 22 -6.59 2.76 30.31
C ALA A 22 -6.94 2.02 31.61
N THR A 23 -7.62 2.70 32.53
CA THR A 23 -8.17 2.12 33.76
C THR A 23 -9.47 1.39 33.45
N ALA A 24 -9.46 0.08 33.64
CA ALA A 24 -10.65 -0.77 33.53
C ALA A 24 -11.55 -0.61 34.75
N GLY A 25 -12.78 -0.13 34.53
CA GLY A 25 -13.86 -0.19 35.50
C GLY A 25 -14.72 -1.43 35.25
N THR A 26 -14.73 -2.33 36.24
CA THR A 26 -15.59 -3.52 36.23
C THR A 26 -17.02 -3.16 36.60
N LEU A 27 -17.99 -3.44 35.77
CA LEU A 27 -19.41 -3.52 36.12
C LEU A 27 -19.89 -4.96 35.84
N ALA A 28 -20.25 -5.65 36.93
CA ALA A 28 -20.88 -6.96 36.88
C ALA A 28 -22.40 -6.79 36.74
N VAL A 29 -22.98 -7.38 35.69
CA VAL A 29 -24.43 -7.60 35.60
C VAL A 29 -24.67 -9.06 35.20
N GLY A 30 -25.34 -9.78 36.09
CA GLY A 30 -25.74 -11.15 35.87
C GLY A 30 -26.90 -11.27 34.88
N GLY A 31 -26.87 -12.29 34.02
CA GLY A 31 -27.95 -12.63 33.09
C GLY A 31 -27.92 -14.12 32.77
N ALA A 32 -29.06 -14.76 32.98
CA ALA A 32 -29.29 -16.21 32.94
C ALA A 32 -29.06 -16.81 31.53
N ALA A 33 -28.42 -17.98 31.50
CA ALA A 33 -28.27 -18.80 30.33
C ALA A 33 -29.58 -19.47 29.91
N VAL A 34 -30.02 -19.28 28.68
CA VAL A 34 -31.07 -20.07 28.04
C VAL A 34 -30.38 -21.12 27.15
N VAL A 35 -30.54 -22.38 27.51
CA VAL A 35 -30.09 -23.54 26.71
C VAL A 35 -31.13 -23.81 25.64
N VAL A 36 -30.75 -23.69 24.36
CA VAL A 36 -31.53 -24.16 23.22
C VAL A 36 -30.87 -25.46 22.69
N PRO A 37 -31.61 -26.54 22.55
CA PRO A 37 -31.03 -27.78 22.02
C PRO A 37 -30.88 -27.69 20.49
N SER A 38 -29.65 -27.88 20.00
CA SER A 38 -29.34 -28.06 18.59
C SER A 38 -29.72 -29.48 18.16
N ALA A 39 -30.49 -29.57 17.07
CA ALA A 39 -30.80 -30.82 16.38
C ALA A 39 -30.21 -30.74 14.96
N PHE A 40 -29.38 -31.76 14.67
CA PHE A 40 -28.96 -32.25 13.35
C PHE A 40 -28.20 -31.28 12.42
N ALA A 41 -26.85 -31.43 12.40
CA ALA A 41 -26.03 -31.14 11.24
C ALA A 41 -25.65 -32.45 10.57
N GLU A 42 -25.96 -32.62 9.28
CA GLU A 42 -25.40 -33.66 8.43
C GLU A 42 -23.95 -33.27 8.10
N ASP A 43 -23.04 -34.25 8.24
CA ASP A 43 -21.60 -34.10 7.96
C ASP A 43 -21.36 -33.86 6.46
N ASP A 44 -20.97 -32.68 6.11
CA ASP A 44 -20.49 -32.33 4.76
C ASP A 44 -18.95 -32.55 4.74
N PRO A 45 -18.40 -33.40 3.82
CA PRO A 45 -16.99 -33.76 3.82
C PRO A 45 -16.02 -32.58 3.56
N VAL A 46 -16.51 -31.43 3.12
CA VAL A 46 -15.69 -30.21 2.92
C VAL A 46 -15.42 -29.49 4.24
N THR A 47 -16.34 -29.55 5.20
CA THR A 47 -16.16 -28.94 6.53
C THR A 47 -15.11 -29.70 7.36
N ALA A 48 -14.96 -30.99 7.16
CA ALA A 48 -13.99 -31.84 7.88
C ALA A 48 -12.52 -31.56 7.48
N LEU A 49 -12.26 -30.97 6.30
CA LEU A 49 -10.91 -30.60 5.85
C LEU A 49 -10.47 -29.22 6.36
N LEU A 50 -11.41 -28.37 6.77
CA LEU A 50 -11.11 -27.03 7.30
C LEU A 50 -11.00 -27.04 8.84
N ASP A 51 -11.70 -27.95 9.52
CA ASP A 51 -11.63 -28.10 10.99
C ASP A 51 -10.28 -28.66 11.49
N ASP A 52 -9.52 -29.36 10.62
CA ASP A 52 -8.18 -29.85 10.94
C ASP A 52 -7.06 -28.83 10.65
N ALA A 53 -7.35 -27.69 10.01
CA ALA A 53 -6.32 -26.75 9.52
C ALA A 53 -5.95 -25.63 10.51
N ILE A 54 -6.84 -25.24 11.43
CA ILE A 54 -6.55 -24.21 12.44
C ILE A 54 -7.14 -24.64 13.79
N PRO A 55 -6.33 -25.07 14.77
CA PRO A 55 -6.85 -25.35 16.12
C PRO A 55 -7.38 -24.04 16.74
N GLU A 56 -8.60 -24.11 17.35
CA GLU A 56 -9.13 -23.05 18.22
C GLU A 56 -8.20 -22.89 19.46
N GLY A 57 -7.12 -22.19 19.27
CA GLY A 57 -6.19 -21.78 20.30
C GLY A 57 -5.36 -20.68 19.69
N THR A 58 -5.05 -19.65 20.44
CA THR A 58 -4.19 -18.53 20.02
C THR A 58 -3.09 -19.05 19.09
N ALA A 59 -3.30 -18.88 17.76
CA ALA A 59 -2.30 -19.26 16.78
C ALA A 59 -1.01 -18.50 17.14
N GLU A 60 0.03 -19.25 17.50
CA GLU A 60 1.32 -18.66 17.81
C GLU A 60 1.89 -18.15 16.47
N LEU A 61 2.09 -16.85 16.36
CA LEU A 61 2.71 -16.24 15.20
C LEU A 61 4.12 -16.80 15.04
N LEU A 62 4.46 -17.27 13.86
CA LEU A 62 5.82 -17.68 13.56
C LEU A 62 6.72 -16.43 13.62
N PRO A 63 7.94 -16.54 14.15
CA PRO A 63 8.87 -15.41 14.16
C PRO A 63 9.27 -15.09 12.72
N VAL A 64 8.83 -13.94 12.23
CA VAL A 64 9.23 -13.36 10.95
C VAL A 64 10.12 -12.18 11.26
N ASP A 65 11.27 -12.11 10.60
CA ASP A 65 12.19 -10.97 10.69
C ASP A 65 11.55 -9.78 9.96
N ASP A 66 11.57 -8.60 10.55
CA ASP A 66 11.02 -7.38 9.94
C ASP A 66 11.70 -7.08 8.58
N ASP A 67 12.96 -7.51 8.38
CA ASP A 67 13.69 -7.38 7.12
C ASP A 67 13.10 -8.24 5.98
N VAL A 68 12.28 -9.24 6.29
CA VAL A 68 11.60 -10.10 5.30
C VAL A 68 10.33 -9.43 4.75
N LEU A 69 9.80 -8.41 5.44
CA LEU A 69 8.56 -7.72 5.04
C LEU A 69 8.72 -6.81 3.82
N GLY A 70 9.94 -6.58 3.35
CA GLY A 70 10.20 -5.87 2.10
C GLY A 70 9.82 -4.38 2.12
N LEU A 71 9.69 -3.76 3.29
CA LEU A 71 9.46 -2.32 3.40
C LEU A 71 10.78 -1.57 3.27
N LEU A 72 10.86 -0.68 2.31
CA LEU A 72 12.01 0.17 2.06
C LEU A 72 11.57 1.63 1.96
N ASP A 73 12.33 2.52 2.62
CA ASP A 73 12.14 3.95 2.45
C ASP A 73 12.64 4.37 1.05
N VAL A 74 11.77 4.95 0.25
CA VAL A 74 12.05 5.46 -1.11
C VAL A 74 12.13 6.98 -1.15
N GLY A 75 12.36 7.61 -0.03
CA GLY A 75 12.48 9.06 0.12
C GLY A 75 12.98 9.44 1.50
N GLU A 76 13.14 10.72 1.70
CA GLU A 76 13.55 11.32 2.97
C GLU A 76 12.53 12.38 3.39
N ILE A 77 12.25 12.45 4.70
CA ILE A 77 11.41 13.51 5.28
C ILE A 77 12.32 14.54 5.92
N GLU A 78 12.17 15.79 5.51
CA GLU A 78 12.87 16.94 6.09
C GLU A 78 11.91 17.85 6.84
N GLU A 79 12.34 18.32 8.01
CA GLU A 79 11.62 19.33 8.78
C GLU A 79 11.73 20.69 8.09
N LEU A 80 10.60 21.38 7.97
CA LEU A 80 10.49 22.71 7.41
C LEU A 80 9.93 23.70 8.44
N THR A 81 10.01 24.98 8.12
CA THR A 81 9.37 26.05 8.92
C THR A 81 8.82 27.09 7.94
N GLU A 82 7.93 26.64 7.07
CA GLU A 82 7.32 27.49 6.07
C GLU A 82 5.88 27.87 6.48
N SER A 83 5.49 29.07 6.18
CA SER A 83 4.14 29.54 6.45
C SER A 83 3.57 30.36 5.30
N LEU A 84 2.29 30.25 5.09
CA LEU A 84 1.53 31.02 4.11
C LEU A 84 0.24 31.48 4.78
N THR A 85 0.32 32.57 5.54
CA THR A 85 -0.77 33.06 6.37
C THR A 85 -1.45 34.28 5.77
N TYR A 86 -2.63 34.63 6.27
CA TYR A 86 -3.32 35.85 5.84
C TYR A 86 -2.64 37.15 6.29
N ALA A 87 -1.63 37.07 7.15
CA ALA A 87 -0.79 38.22 7.53
C ALA A 87 0.39 38.42 6.57
N ASP A 88 0.75 37.40 5.77
CA ASP A 88 1.86 37.47 4.84
C ASP A 88 1.48 38.27 3.59
N THR A 89 2.48 38.89 2.97
CA THR A 89 2.32 39.60 1.70
C THR A 89 2.52 38.71 0.49
N ALA A 90 3.16 37.55 0.68
CA ALA A 90 3.31 36.52 -0.32
C ALA A 90 2.10 35.54 -0.23
N ASP A 91 1.58 35.16 -1.38
CA ASP A 91 0.52 34.15 -1.49
C ASP A 91 1.06 32.80 -1.94
N THR A 92 2.39 32.65 -2.07
CA THR A 92 3.04 31.46 -2.62
C THR A 92 4.28 31.09 -1.83
N VAL A 93 4.43 29.79 -1.54
CA VAL A 93 5.65 29.15 -1.01
C VAL A 93 6.11 28.07 -1.99
N LYS A 94 7.43 28.02 -2.22
CA LYS A 94 8.07 27.00 -3.05
C LYS A 94 8.80 26.01 -2.16
N VAL A 95 8.47 24.74 -2.25
CA VAL A 95 9.14 23.61 -1.57
C VAL A 95 9.89 22.80 -2.63
N SER A 96 11.21 22.64 -2.48
CA SER A 96 12.05 21.98 -3.49
C SER A 96 13.10 21.10 -2.85
N GLY A 97 13.23 19.87 -3.38
CA GLY A 97 14.30 18.92 -3.06
C GLY A 97 15.11 18.61 -4.33
N PRO A 98 16.39 19.03 -4.41
CA PRO A 98 17.20 18.76 -5.59
C PRO A 98 17.22 17.27 -5.95
N ASP A 99 16.98 16.95 -7.23
CA ASP A 99 16.97 15.60 -7.79
C ASP A 99 15.85 14.68 -7.23
N ALA A 100 14.84 15.25 -6.54
CA ALA A 100 13.70 14.46 -6.07
C ALA A 100 12.82 13.99 -7.23
N GLY A 101 12.33 12.74 -7.14
CA GLY A 101 11.37 12.17 -8.07
C GLY A 101 9.94 12.67 -7.83
N TYR A 102 9.64 13.05 -6.58
CA TYR A 102 8.42 13.74 -6.17
C TYR A 102 8.66 14.58 -4.90
N VAL A 103 7.81 15.57 -4.69
CA VAL A 103 7.75 16.37 -3.46
C VAL A 103 6.36 16.24 -2.86
N LYS A 104 6.29 15.91 -1.58
CA LYS A 104 5.03 15.82 -0.81
C LYS A 104 5.11 16.76 0.38
N VAL A 105 4.18 17.71 0.45
CA VAL A 105 4.14 18.75 1.49
C VAL A 105 3.25 18.29 2.63
N HIS A 106 3.66 18.50 3.87
CA HIS A 106 2.86 18.23 5.05
C HIS A 106 2.33 19.53 5.66
N PHE A 107 1.04 19.59 5.90
CA PHE A 107 0.40 20.65 6.65
C PHE A 107 0.32 20.26 8.13
N GLU A 108 1.15 20.88 8.99
CA GLU A 108 0.88 20.86 10.42
C GLU A 108 -0.54 21.38 10.66
N ARG A 109 -0.90 22.42 9.89
CA ARG A 109 -2.23 23.04 9.95
C ARG A 109 -2.53 23.81 8.66
N LEU A 110 -3.74 23.59 8.14
CA LEU A 110 -4.37 24.42 7.12
C LEU A 110 -5.70 24.93 7.67
N LEU A 111 -5.83 26.23 7.89
CA LEU A 111 -7.06 26.86 8.36
C LEU A 111 -7.43 28.01 7.43
N LEU A 112 -8.56 27.88 6.72
CA LEU A 112 -8.98 28.81 5.68
C LEU A 112 -10.24 29.58 6.08
N ASN A 113 -10.41 30.78 5.52
CA ASN A 113 -11.69 31.45 5.54
C ASN A 113 -12.64 30.79 4.52
N THR A 114 -13.94 30.93 4.75
CA THR A 114 -14.95 30.38 3.86
C THR A 114 -14.79 30.92 2.43
N GLY A 115 -14.66 30.04 1.46
CA GLY A 115 -14.50 30.33 0.05
C GLY A 115 -13.05 30.46 -0.41
N ASP A 116 -12.09 30.59 0.51
CA ASP A 116 -10.68 30.57 0.17
C ASP A 116 -10.16 29.13 0.05
N TYR A 117 -9.05 28.92 -0.65
CA TYR A 117 -8.47 27.61 -0.84
C TYR A 117 -6.96 27.67 -1.02
N VAL A 118 -6.31 26.52 -0.83
CA VAL A 118 -4.89 26.34 -1.14
C VAL A 118 -4.76 25.37 -2.31
N THR A 119 -3.81 25.66 -3.21
CA THR A 119 -3.38 24.68 -4.22
C THR A 119 -1.94 24.24 -3.93
N VAL A 120 -1.69 22.94 -4.16
CA VAL A 120 -0.34 22.36 -4.25
C VAL A 120 -0.15 21.88 -5.68
N SER A 121 0.83 22.45 -6.40
CA SER A 121 0.96 22.22 -7.84
C SER A 121 2.41 22.09 -8.30
N SER A 122 2.59 21.48 -9.49
CA SER A 122 3.87 21.51 -10.20
C SER A 122 4.16 22.93 -10.73
N PRO A 123 5.43 23.29 -10.98
CA PRO A 123 5.80 24.62 -11.48
C PRO A 123 5.15 25.00 -12.81
N ASP A 124 4.82 24.02 -13.65
CA ASP A 124 4.14 24.20 -14.95
C ASP A 124 2.61 24.13 -14.85
N GLY A 125 2.07 23.82 -13.66
CA GLY A 125 0.65 23.68 -13.39
C GLY A 125 0.01 22.44 -14.02
N ALA A 126 0.80 21.50 -14.57
CA ALA A 126 0.28 20.28 -15.19
C ALA A 126 -0.31 19.32 -14.15
N GLU A 127 0.21 19.35 -12.92
CA GLU A 127 -0.30 18.63 -11.77
C GLU A 127 -0.70 19.65 -10.70
N SER A 128 -1.95 19.61 -10.21
CA SER A 128 -2.47 20.56 -9.22
C SER A 128 -3.59 19.94 -8.40
N TYR A 129 -3.50 20.08 -7.08
CA TYR A 129 -4.48 19.62 -6.10
C TYR A 129 -4.97 20.79 -5.27
N ARG A 130 -6.29 20.83 -5.05
CA ARG A 130 -6.98 21.93 -4.35
C ARG A 130 -7.52 21.45 -3.01
N TYR A 131 -7.30 22.27 -1.98
CA TYR A 131 -7.72 22.06 -0.60
C TYR A 131 -8.60 23.23 -0.16
N GLU A 132 -9.87 22.94 0.16
CA GLU A 132 -10.88 23.92 0.58
C GLU A 132 -11.22 23.80 2.07
N ASP A 133 -10.98 22.61 2.63
CA ASP A 133 -11.27 22.29 4.02
C ASP A 133 -10.09 22.56 4.94
N SER A 134 -10.37 22.70 6.24
CA SER A 134 -9.31 22.77 7.26
C SER A 134 -8.69 21.40 7.45
N LEU A 135 -7.35 21.34 7.43
CA LEU A 135 -6.57 20.13 7.64
C LEU A 135 -5.68 20.31 8.88
N ILE A 136 -5.46 19.23 9.61
CA ILE A 136 -4.55 19.16 10.76
C ILE A 136 -3.73 17.89 10.65
N ASP A 137 -2.39 18.01 10.72
CA ASP A 137 -1.43 16.89 10.68
C ASP A 137 -1.66 15.99 9.45
N GLN A 138 -1.69 16.60 8.25
CA GLN A 138 -2.10 15.95 7.01
C GLN A 138 -1.13 16.18 5.86
N TRP A 139 -0.76 15.13 5.15
CA TRP A 139 -0.03 15.22 3.90
C TRP A 139 -0.91 15.73 2.74
N ALA A 140 -0.39 16.68 2.00
CA ALA A 140 -0.92 16.98 0.66
C ALA A 140 -0.59 15.86 -0.32
N THR A 141 -1.31 15.79 -1.43
CA THR A 141 -0.98 14.89 -2.54
C THR A 141 0.37 15.24 -3.13
N SER A 142 1.20 14.24 -3.38
CA SER A 142 2.55 14.43 -3.92
C SER A 142 2.54 15.05 -5.31
N ILE A 143 3.52 15.89 -5.59
CA ILE A 143 3.78 16.51 -6.90
C ILE A 143 4.98 15.79 -7.52
N THR A 144 4.83 15.34 -8.76
CA THR A 144 5.92 14.71 -9.52
C THR A 144 7.02 15.72 -9.83
N GLY A 145 8.28 15.32 -9.66
CA GLY A 145 9.46 16.16 -9.85
C GLY A 145 9.98 16.78 -8.55
N ASP A 146 10.93 17.67 -8.68
CA ASP A 146 11.75 18.21 -7.58
C ASP A 146 11.16 19.44 -6.87
N THR A 147 9.97 19.87 -7.28
CA THR A 147 9.42 21.15 -6.80
C THR A 147 7.89 21.11 -6.69
N ALA A 148 7.37 21.50 -5.52
CA ALA A 148 5.96 21.78 -5.29
C ALA A 148 5.76 23.28 -5.02
N ILE A 149 4.70 23.87 -5.58
CA ILE A 149 4.26 25.24 -5.35
C ILE A 149 3.00 25.18 -4.49
N VAL A 150 3.04 25.77 -3.32
CA VAL A 150 1.87 25.96 -2.44
C VAL A 150 1.38 27.38 -2.60
N GLU A 151 0.13 27.59 -2.98
CA GLU A 151 -0.45 28.90 -3.23
C GLU A 151 -1.77 29.07 -2.49
N LEU A 152 -1.91 30.19 -1.74
CA LEU A 152 -3.14 30.58 -1.05
C LEU A 152 -3.98 31.51 -1.94
N HIS A 153 -5.15 31.03 -2.32
CA HIS A 153 -6.14 31.78 -3.11
C HIS A 153 -7.16 32.44 -2.20
N ARG A 154 -7.23 33.76 -2.23
CA ARG A 154 -8.13 34.57 -1.41
C ARG A 154 -9.26 35.10 -2.29
N GLU A 155 -10.46 34.52 -2.15
CA GLU A 155 -11.66 34.92 -2.88
C GLU A 155 -12.36 36.12 -2.23
N SER A 156 -12.04 36.41 -0.95
CA SER A 156 -12.63 37.49 -0.19
C SER A 156 -11.59 38.43 0.44
N GLU A 157 -11.98 39.69 0.72
CA GLU A 157 -11.19 40.57 1.57
C GLU A 157 -11.19 40.04 3.01
N SER A 158 -10.12 39.35 3.35
CA SER A 158 -9.93 38.77 4.69
C SER A 158 -9.06 39.69 5.53
N ALA A 159 -9.39 39.81 6.82
CA ALA A 159 -8.52 40.51 7.76
C ALA A 159 -7.17 39.77 7.87
N ALA A 160 -6.08 40.54 7.92
CA ALA A 160 -4.74 39.99 8.16
C ALA A 160 -4.74 39.17 9.47
N SER A 161 -4.37 37.91 9.39
CA SER A 161 -4.34 37.00 10.52
C SER A 161 -3.17 36.02 10.36
N SER A 162 -2.32 35.92 11.34
CA SER A 162 -1.27 34.88 11.41
C SER A 162 -1.78 33.55 11.97
N ALA A 163 -3.02 33.52 12.46
CA ALA A 163 -3.64 32.29 12.96
C ALA A 163 -4.31 31.47 11.85
N LEU A 164 -4.58 32.09 10.69
CA LEU A 164 -5.20 31.45 9.53
C LEU A 164 -4.20 31.33 8.37
N GLY A 165 -4.36 30.33 7.55
CA GLY A 165 -3.49 29.96 6.43
C GLY A 165 -2.87 28.58 6.59
N ALA A 166 -1.82 28.29 5.83
CA ALA A 166 -1.06 27.06 5.86
C ALA A 166 0.20 27.20 6.73
N LEU A 167 0.43 26.24 7.62
CA LEU A 167 1.71 26.00 8.28
C LEU A 167 2.25 24.67 7.75
N ILE A 168 3.46 24.71 7.19
CA ILE A 168 4.14 23.57 6.58
C ILE A 168 5.33 23.24 7.46
N ASP A 169 5.30 22.10 8.12
CA ASP A 169 6.30 21.68 9.10
C ASP A 169 7.31 20.67 8.56
N LYS A 170 6.97 19.95 7.50
CA LYS A 170 7.86 18.97 6.85
C LYS A 170 7.50 18.74 5.39
N ALA A 171 8.45 18.20 4.64
CA ALA A 171 8.20 17.66 3.30
C ALA A 171 8.90 16.32 3.12
N ALA A 172 8.27 15.43 2.34
CA ALA A 172 8.91 14.22 1.87
C ALA A 172 9.43 14.45 0.44
N TYR A 173 10.68 14.07 0.23
CA TYR A 173 11.37 14.10 -1.04
C TYR A 173 11.63 12.67 -1.49
N GLY A 174 10.88 12.22 -2.48
CA GLY A 174 11.06 10.89 -3.05
C GLY A 174 12.36 10.78 -3.84
N PHE A 175 13.06 9.67 -3.72
CA PHE A 175 14.23 9.42 -4.54
C PHE A 175 13.85 9.31 -6.02
N ALA A 176 14.79 9.67 -6.91
CA ALA A 176 14.62 9.48 -8.33
C ALA A 176 14.48 7.96 -8.66
N PRO A 177 13.75 7.58 -9.72
CA PRO A 177 13.49 6.17 -10.01
C PRO A 177 14.75 5.30 -10.13
N ASP A 178 15.82 5.81 -10.71
CA ASP A 178 17.11 5.11 -10.84
C ASP A 178 17.80 4.88 -9.48
N VAL A 179 17.61 5.77 -8.52
CA VAL A 179 18.09 5.60 -7.15
C VAL A 179 17.27 4.52 -6.44
N VAL A 180 15.93 4.53 -6.61
CA VAL A 180 15.04 3.52 -6.04
C VAL A 180 15.37 2.14 -6.61
N ASP A 181 15.59 2.01 -7.92
CA ASP A 181 16.02 0.76 -8.56
C ASP A 181 17.35 0.26 -7.98
N GLY A 182 18.33 1.15 -7.79
CA GLY A 182 19.61 0.79 -7.16
C GLY A 182 19.46 0.35 -5.69
N LEU A 183 18.55 0.98 -4.92
CA LEU A 183 18.24 0.56 -3.56
C LEU A 183 17.55 -0.81 -3.55
N ALA A 184 16.68 -1.08 -4.54
CA ALA A 184 16.05 -2.36 -4.72
C ALA A 184 17.09 -3.48 -4.94
N GLU A 185 18.02 -3.25 -5.88
CA GLU A 185 19.12 -4.18 -6.15
C GLU A 185 20.00 -4.40 -4.91
N GLU A 186 20.36 -3.34 -4.19
CA GLU A 186 21.17 -3.44 -2.97
C GLU A 186 20.43 -4.16 -1.84
N HIS A 187 19.14 -3.95 -1.70
CA HIS A 187 18.30 -4.67 -0.75
C HIS A 187 18.25 -6.14 -1.12
N ALA A 188 18.04 -6.41 -2.42
CA ALA A 188 18.06 -7.72 -2.99
C ALA A 188 19.38 -8.48 -2.71
N GLU A 189 20.54 -7.85 -2.82
CA GLU A 189 21.84 -8.45 -2.55
C GLU A 189 22.11 -8.70 -1.05
N ARG A 190 21.51 -7.93 -0.14
CA ARG A 190 21.73 -8.02 1.32
C ARG A 190 20.83 -9.03 2.00
N ALA A 191 19.61 -9.15 1.55
CA ALA A 191 18.73 -10.20 2.00
C ALA A 191 19.32 -11.55 1.52
N ARG A 192 19.14 -12.60 2.28
CA ARG A 192 19.69 -13.93 1.97
C ARG A 192 19.12 -14.44 0.64
N PRO A 193 19.67 -15.55 0.02
CA PRO A 193 19.25 -16.05 -1.29
C PRO A 193 17.78 -16.53 -1.35
N GLU A 194 16.91 -15.87 -0.63
CA GLU A 194 15.48 -16.08 -0.47
C GLU A 194 14.71 -14.87 -1.01
N GLU A 195 15.21 -14.24 -2.08
CA GLU A 195 14.60 -13.06 -2.62
C GLU A 195 13.55 -13.31 -3.66
N SER A 196 12.70 -12.30 -3.78
CA SER A 196 11.46 -12.29 -4.53
C SER A 196 11.59 -12.54 -6.04
N ILE A 197 12.81 -12.40 -6.62
CA ILE A 197 13.13 -12.80 -8.00
C ILE A 197 13.73 -14.21 -8.00
N CYS A 198 12.97 -15.17 -8.57
CA CYS A 198 13.37 -16.56 -8.59
C CYS A 198 14.02 -16.94 -9.93
N GLN A 199 15.33 -16.93 -10.02
CA GLN A 199 16.24 -17.13 -11.15
C GLN A 199 16.42 -15.88 -12.00
N SER A 200 15.53 -15.57 -12.95
CA SER A 200 15.57 -14.38 -13.78
C SER A 200 14.29 -13.56 -13.58
N ASP A 201 14.40 -12.24 -13.70
CA ASP A 201 13.26 -11.36 -13.65
C ASP A 201 12.45 -11.43 -14.95
N GLU A 202 11.25 -11.98 -14.86
CA GLU A 202 10.30 -12.10 -15.97
C GLU A 202 9.11 -11.14 -15.87
N LYS A 203 9.08 -10.25 -14.85
CA LYS A 203 8.04 -9.22 -14.76
C LYS A 203 8.10 -8.29 -15.97
N ARG A 204 6.94 -7.85 -16.45
CA ARG A 204 6.83 -6.90 -17.56
C ARG A 204 5.75 -5.88 -17.28
N ALA A 205 5.95 -4.67 -17.82
CA ALA A 205 4.92 -3.65 -17.78
C ALA A 205 3.58 -4.21 -18.31
N SER A 206 2.46 -3.88 -17.62
CA SER A 206 1.10 -4.33 -17.96
C SER A 206 0.78 -4.10 -19.44
N THR A 207 1.26 -2.99 -20.01
CA THR A 207 1.06 -2.61 -21.39
C THR A 207 1.69 -3.56 -22.41
N CYS A 208 2.66 -4.40 -22.00
CA CYS A 208 3.25 -5.42 -22.86
C CYS A 208 2.28 -6.57 -23.16
N TYR A 209 1.29 -6.76 -22.32
CA TYR A 209 0.31 -7.84 -22.43
C TYR A 209 -0.98 -7.44 -23.15
N ARG A 210 -1.22 -6.15 -23.42
CA ARG A 210 -2.47 -5.65 -24.09
C ARG A 210 -2.84 -6.37 -25.35
N GLY A 211 -1.86 -6.77 -26.18
CA GLY A 211 -2.11 -7.45 -27.44
C GLY A 211 -2.37 -8.94 -27.33
N SER A 212 -1.77 -9.60 -26.33
CA SER A 212 -1.78 -11.06 -26.19
C SER A 212 -2.75 -11.55 -25.10
N TYR A 213 -2.92 -10.75 -24.04
CA TYR A 213 -3.70 -11.10 -22.86
C TYR A 213 -4.49 -9.87 -22.37
N PRO A 214 -5.45 -9.35 -23.16
CA PRO A 214 -6.21 -8.15 -22.82
C PRO A 214 -7.07 -8.32 -21.56
N ASP A 215 -7.52 -9.54 -21.27
CA ASP A 215 -8.24 -9.94 -20.09
C ASP A 215 -7.37 -9.82 -18.81
N VAL A 216 -6.12 -10.25 -18.86
CA VAL A 216 -5.15 -10.06 -17.76
C VAL A 216 -4.93 -8.58 -17.47
N VAL A 217 -4.78 -7.75 -18.54
CA VAL A 217 -4.60 -6.31 -18.37
C VAL A 217 -5.85 -5.64 -17.79
N TYR A 218 -7.04 -6.06 -18.20
CA TYR A 218 -8.30 -5.57 -17.67
C TYR A 218 -8.42 -5.84 -16.14
N HIS A 219 -8.04 -7.04 -15.67
CA HIS A 219 -8.07 -7.36 -14.26
C HIS A 219 -6.86 -6.81 -13.47
N ALA A 220 -5.89 -6.16 -14.14
CA ALA A 220 -4.85 -5.38 -13.50
C ALA A 220 -5.27 -3.91 -13.22
N GLU A 221 -6.31 -3.39 -13.90
CA GLU A 221 -6.76 -2.00 -13.71
C GLU A 221 -7.18 -1.65 -12.26
N PRO A 222 -7.82 -2.56 -11.48
CA PRO A 222 -8.17 -2.30 -10.09
C PRO A 222 -6.98 -2.24 -9.11
N VAL A 223 -5.76 -2.52 -9.56
CA VAL A 223 -4.56 -2.53 -8.72
C VAL A 223 -3.96 -1.13 -8.63
N ALA A 224 -3.55 -0.75 -7.43
CA ALA A 224 -3.06 0.58 -7.13
C ALA A 224 -1.74 0.55 -6.36
N ARG A 225 -0.86 1.51 -6.65
CA ARG A 225 0.34 1.79 -5.86
C ARG A 225 -0.04 2.55 -4.59
N LEU A 226 0.53 2.17 -3.47
CA LEU A 226 0.46 2.93 -2.22
C LEU A 226 1.76 3.73 -2.01
N LEU A 227 1.61 4.97 -1.52
CA LEU A 227 2.68 5.79 -0.98
C LEU A 227 2.30 6.17 0.45
N ILE A 228 2.87 5.47 1.42
CA ILE A 228 2.53 5.53 2.84
C ILE A 228 3.47 6.51 3.54
N ASP A 229 2.90 7.46 4.31
CA ASP A 229 3.64 8.49 5.05
C ASP A 229 4.74 9.18 4.23
N GLY A 230 4.52 9.26 2.91
CA GLY A 230 5.39 9.95 1.97
C GLY A 230 6.66 9.21 1.56
N THR A 231 7.03 8.07 2.15
CA THR A 231 8.32 7.39 1.86
C THR A 231 8.25 5.87 1.73
N VAL A 232 7.16 5.19 2.10
CA VAL A 232 7.07 3.73 2.06
C VAL A 232 6.11 3.28 0.96
N LEU A 233 6.45 2.18 0.28
CA LEU A 233 5.68 1.64 -0.84
C LEU A 233 5.02 0.31 -0.50
N CYS A 234 3.78 0.17 -0.95
CA CYS A 234 3.03 -1.08 -1.03
C CYS A 234 2.14 -1.07 -2.29
N THR A 235 1.41 -2.15 -2.48
CA THR A 235 0.37 -2.32 -3.49
C THR A 235 -0.98 -2.55 -2.78
N ALA A 236 -2.07 -2.15 -3.38
CA ALA A 236 -3.43 -2.46 -2.96
C ALA A 236 -4.29 -2.77 -4.19
N PHE A 237 -5.49 -3.29 -3.98
CA PHE A 237 -6.45 -3.48 -5.06
C PHE A 237 -7.89 -3.33 -4.55
N ARG A 238 -8.78 -2.91 -5.46
CA ARG A 238 -10.21 -2.80 -5.16
C ARG A 238 -10.88 -4.18 -5.13
N VAL A 239 -11.75 -4.38 -4.13
CA VAL A 239 -12.56 -5.60 -3.96
C VAL A 239 -14.04 -5.25 -3.89
N GLY A 240 -14.87 -6.01 -4.59
CA GLY A 240 -16.31 -5.75 -4.65
C GLY A 240 -16.68 -4.38 -5.23
N GLU A 241 -17.97 -4.10 -5.33
CA GLU A 241 -18.48 -2.89 -5.98
C GLU A 241 -18.31 -1.62 -5.11
N GLU A 242 -18.28 -1.77 -3.78
CA GLU A 242 -18.24 -0.64 -2.86
C GLU A 242 -16.83 -0.05 -2.72
N ASN A 243 -16.70 1.03 -1.93
CA ASN A 243 -15.44 1.67 -1.60
C ASN A 243 -14.63 0.79 -0.65
N ARG A 244 -14.01 -0.26 -1.20
CA ARG A 244 -13.22 -1.26 -0.49
C ARG A 244 -11.94 -1.55 -1.23
N LEU A 245 -10.82 -1.46 -0.51
CA LEU A 245 -9.49 -1.85 -1.00
C LEU A 245 -8.85 -2.79 -0.01
N LEU A 246 -8.03 -3.72 -0.51
CA LEU A 246 -7.29 -4.68 0.29
C LEU A 246 -5.79 -4.47 0.09
N THR A 247 -5.03 -4.49 1.19
CA THR A 247 -3.57 -4.47 1.25
C THR A 247 -3.11 -5.30 2.45
N ASN A 248 -1.80 -5.33 2.76
CA ASN A 248 -1.29 -6.02 3.93
C ASN A 248 -1.41 -5.21 5.23
N ASN A 249 -1.51 -5.90 6.38
CA ASN A 249 -1.46 -5.29 7.71
C ASN A 249 -0.10 -4.64 7.99
N HIS A 250 1.01 -5.23 7.53
CA HIS A 250 2.33 -4.65 7.71
C HIS A 250 2.55 -3.36 6.89
N CYS A 251 1.74 -3.09 5.85
CA CYS A 251 1.74 -1.82 5.13
C CYS A 251 1.18 -0.70 6.03
N PHE A 252 -0.01 -0.89 6.56
CA PHE A 252 -0.60 -0.06 7.61
C PHE A 252 -1.78 -0.80 8.28
N GLN A 253 -2.14 -0.39 9.51
CA GLN A 253 -3.15 -1.09 10.30
C GLN A 253 -4.15 -0.15 10.98
N GLU A 254 -3.89 1.15 11.02
CA GLU A 254 -4.74 2.15 11.68
C GLU A 254 -5.32 3.16 10.69
N THR A 255 -6.50 3.71 11.01
CA THR A 255 -7.16 4.72 10.17
C THR A 255 -6.26 5.93 9.93
N PHE A 256 -5.54 6.40 10.96
CA PHE A 256 -4.62 7.51 10.81
C PHE A 256 -3.52 7.21 9.76
N GLU A 257 -2.98 6.00 9.71
CA GLU A 257 -1.98 5.62 8.71
C GLU A 257 -2.59 5.53 7.30
N ALA A 258 -3.84 5.06 7.18
CA ALA A 258 -4.57 5.09 5.92
C ALA A 258 -4.77 6.53 5.43
N GLU A 259 -5.17 7.47 6.31
CA GLU A 259 -5.33 8.89 6.02
C GLU A 259 -4.02 9.57 5.58
N GLN A 260 -2.84 9.03 5.93
CA GLN A 260 -1.53 9.50 5.48
C GLN A 260 -1.04 8.82 4.19
N THR A 261 -1.84 7.90 3.62
CA THR A 261 -1.47 7.07 2.47
C THR A 261 -2.12 7.56 1.18
N GLU A 262 -1.31 7.83 0.16
CA GLU A 262 -1.81 8.04 -1.20
C GLU A 262 -2.01 6.71 -1.91
N VAL A 263 -3.09 6.63 -2.70
CA VAL A 263 -3.49 5.47 -3.51
C VAL A 263 -3.53 5.91 -4.98
N TRP A 264 -2.68 5.31 -5.82
CA TRP A 264 -2.46 5.71 -7.21
C TRP A 264 -3.02 4.66 -8.16
N PHE A 265 -4.08 4.98 -8.89
CA PHE A 265 -4.67 4.13 -9.92
C PHE A 265 -4.23 4.54 -11.32
N GLY A 266 -4.14 3.57 -12.24
CA GLY A 266 -3.79 3.81 -13.63
C GLY A 266 -2.35 4.26 -13.83
N TYR A 267 -1.46 3.92 -12.92
CA TYR A 267 -0.03 4.21 -13.03
C TYR A 267 0.64 3.15 -13.89
N ASP A 268 0.48 3.27 -15.19
CA ASP A 268 0.98 2.35 -16.21
C ASP A 268 1.98 3.03 -17.13
N CYS A 269 2.93 2.28 -17.68
CA CYS A 269 3.76 2.76 -18.80
C CYS A 269 2.86 3.15 -19.99
N VAL A 270 3.22 4.20 -20.72
CA VAL A 270 2.45 4.62 -21.92
C VAL A 270 2.46 3.55 -23.03
N ALA A 271 3.50 2.72 -23.08
CA ALA A 271 3.65 1.61 -24.03
C ALA A 271 4.63 0.57 -23.47
N CYS A 272 4.63 -0.63 -24.04
CA CYS A 272 5.61 -1.67 -23.73
C CYS A 272 7.03 -1.18 -24.03
N GLY A 273 7.92 -1.28 -23.05
CA GLY A 273 9.31 -0.82 -23.12
C GLY A 273 9.51 0.70 -23.01
N ALA A 274 8.44 1.45 -22.74
CA ALA A 274 8.57 2.87 -22.42
C ALA A 274 8.96 3.07 -20.95
N THR A 275 9.80 4.07 -20.71
CA THR A 275 10.13 4.54 -19.36
C THR A 275 9.13 5.59 -18.84
N LEU A 276 8.40 6.23 -19.76
CA LEU A 276 7.36 7.21 -19.43
C LEU A 276 6.07 6.50 -19.00
N ALA A 277 5.51 6.94 -17.88
CA ALA A 277 4.22 6.49 -17.38
C ALA A 277 3.09 7.51 -17.66
N ASN A 278 1.86 7.01 -17.66
CA ASN A 278 0.66 7.85 -17.61
C ASN A 278 0.59 8.54 -16.24
N ALA A 279 0.01 9.74 -16.22
CA ALA A 279 -0.31 10.39 -14.95
C ALA A 279 -1.37 9.57 -14.21
N PRO A 280 -1.10 9.14 -12.96
CA PRO A 280 -2.05 8.36 -12.17
C PRO A 280 -3.22 9.22 -11.68
N VAL A 281 -4.33 8.57 -11.34
CA VAL A 281 -5.36 9.16 -10.50
C VAL A 281 -4.97 8.91 -9.05
N LYS A 282 -4.62 9.96 -8.34
CA LYS A 282 -4.24 9.92 -6.93
C LYS A 282 -5.44 10.26 -6.06
N VAL A 283 -5.71 9.45 -5.06
CA VAL A 283 -6.69 9.69 -3.99
C VAL A 283 -6.04 9.39 -2.65
N GLN A 284 -6.64 9.87 -1.56
CA GLN A 284 -6.15 9.62 -0.21
C GLN A 284 -6.85 8.41 0.38
N GLY A 285 -6.16 7.59 1.17
CA GLY A 285 -6.79 6.60 2.02
C GLY A 285 -7.69 7.26 3.06
N SER A 286 -8.69 6.53 3.57
CA SER A 286 -9.67 7.06 4.51
C SER A 286 -9.75 6.18 5.77
N GLN A 287 -10.65 5.24 5.84
CA GLN A 287 -10.89 4.44 7.03
C GLN A 287 -10.36 3.02 6.89
N VAL A 288 -9.74 2.49 7.95
CA VAL A 288 -9.51 1.05 8.11
C VAL A 288 -10.82 0.43 8.60
N LEU A 289 -11.33 -0.54 7.84
CA LEU A 289 -12.61 -1.21 8.05
C LEU A 289 -12.44 -2.56 8.76
N ALA A 290 -11.36 -3.26 8.45
CA ALA A 290 -10.94 -4.50 9.10
C ALA A 290 -9.43 -4.69 8.89
N THR A 291 -8.76 -5.32 9.85
CA THR A 291 -7.34 -5.65 9.75
C THR A 291 -7.02 -6.87 10.60
N SER A 292 -6.07 -7.68 10.15
CA SER A 292 -5.64 -8.90 10.84
C SER A 292 -4.13 -9.04 10.74
N LYS A 293 -3.44 -9.03 11.89
CA LYS A 293 -2.00 -9.25 11.92
C LYS A 293 -1.63 -10.69 11.59
N SER A 294 -2.45 -11.67 11.99
CA SER A 294 -2.20 -13.09 11.75
C SER A 294 -2.36 -13.50 10.29
N LEU A 295 -3.31 -12.87 9.58
CA LEU A 295 -3.54 -13.06 8.15
C LEU A 295 -2.98 -11.90 7.31
N ASP A 296 -2.24 -11.01 7.93
CA ASP A 296 -1.53 -9.88 7.31
C ASP A 296 -2.35 -9.15 6.23
N TYR A 297 -3.58 -8.77 6.55
CA TYR A 297 -4.41 -7.95 5.68
C TYR A 297 -4.94 -6.70 6.36
N THR A 298 -5.20 -5.68 5.56
CA THR A 298 -5.98 -4.48 5.92
C THR A 298 -6.98 -4.18 4.81
N LEU A 299 -8.27 -4.17 5.17
CA LEU A 299 -9.38 -3.69 4.34
C LEU A 299 -9.63 -2.23 4.70
N PHE A 300 -9.61 -1.35 3.70
CA PHE A 300 -9.75 0.09 3.91
C PHE A 300 -10.58 0.75 2.81
N SER A 301 -10.94 2.02 2.99
CA SER A 301 -11.63 2.87 2.02
C SER A 301 -10.73 4.03 1.59
N VAL A 302 -11.14 4.75 0.55
CA VAL A 302 -10.45 5.95 0.06
C VAL A 302 -11.39 7.15 0.04
N GLU A 303 -10.83 8.36 0.09
CA GLU A 303 -11.53 9.58 -0.25
C GLU A 303 -11.81 9.64 -1.75
N ASP A 304 -12.73 10.49 -2.18
CA ASP A 304 -13.03 10.73 -3.61
C ASP A 304 -13.23 9.45 -4.44
N PHE A 305 -13.92 8.45 -3.87
CA PHE A 305 -14.10 7.12 -4.47
C PHE A 305 -14.64 7.16 -5.91
N ASP A 306 -15.52 8.10 -6.23
CA ASP A 306 -16.10 8.32 -7.56
C ASP A 306 -15.03 8.56 -8.65
N ARG A 307 -13.85 9.06 -8.30
CA ARG A 307 -12.74 9.24 -9.23
C ARG A 307 -12.07 7.93 -9.62
N VAL A 308 -12.15 6.90 -8.76
CA VAL A 308 -11.45 5.63 -8.91
C VAL A 308 -12.37 4.42 -9.14
N GLU A 309 -13.69 4.57 -8.96
CA GLU A 309 -14.70 3.53 -9.21
C GLU A 309 -14.57 2.93 -10.61
N ARG A 310 -14.25 3.74 -11.61
CA ARG A 310 -14.10 3.35 -13.02
C ARG A 310 -13.02 2.32 -13.30
N PHE A 311 -12.05 2.11 -12.40
CA PHE A 311 -10.99 1.11 -12.56
C PHE A 311 -11.48 -0.32 -12.27
N GLY A 312 -12.77 -0.50 -11.93
CA GLY A 312 -13.35 -1.80 -11.63
C GLY A 312 -12.93 -2.33 -10.26
N HIS A 313 -13.14 -3.63 -10.05
CA HIS A 313 -12.80 -4.35 -8.82
C HIS A 313 -12.46 -5.79 -9.15
N LEU A 314 -11.87 -6.50 -8.17
CA LEU A 314 -11.56 -7.91 -8.24
C LEU A 314 -12.49 -8.72 -7.35
N GLU A 315 -12.80 -9.94 -7.80
CA GLU A 315 -13.56 -10.92 -7.02
C GLU A 315 -12.61 -11.80 -6.21
N LEU A 316 -12.98 -12.11 -4.97
CA LEU A 316 -12.22 -13.00 -4.11
C LEU A 316 -12.70 -14.45 -4.30
N ALA A 317 -11.76 -15.38 -4.50
CA ALA A 317 -12.07 -16.79 -4.70
C ALA A 317 -12.79 -17.41 -3.48
N ASP A 318 -13.79 -18.24 -3.76
CA ASP A 318 -14.50 -19.06 -2.75
C ASP A 318 -13.98 -20.51 -2.70
N ARG A 319 -12.84 -20.77 -3.30
CA ARG A 319 -12.23 -22.07 -3.42
C ARG A 319 -10.76 -22.03 -3.00
N PRO A 320 -10.18 -23.15 -2.55
CA PRO A 320 -8.75 -23.21 -2.33
C PRO A 320 -7.99 -23.08 -3.65
N ALA A 321 -6.75 -22.59 -3.56
CA ALA A 321 -5.80 -22.64 -4.66
C ALA A 321 -5.42 -24.10 -4.96
N GLU A 322 -5.15 -24.41 -6.23
CA GLU A 322 -4.76 -25.76 -6.64
C GLU A 322 -3.28 -25.82 -7.07
N ARG A 323 -2.59 -26.92 -6.72
CA ARG A 323 -1.19 -27.12 -7.17
C ARG A 323 -1.11 -27.15 -8.69
N GLY A 324 -0.23 -26.33 -9.26
CA GLY A 324 -0.04 -26.23 -10.70
C GLY A 324 -1.05 -25.31 -11.40
N GLU A 325 -1.96 -24.69 -10.67
CA GLU A 325 -2.84 -23.66 -11.18
C GLU A 325 -2.02 -22.50 -11.74
N ALA A 326 -2.27 -22.09 -12.99
CA ALA A 326 -1.60 -20.95 -13.60
C ALA A 326 -2.11 -19.65 -12.98
N ILE A 327 -1.18 -18.77 -12.61
CA ILE A 327 -1.46 -17.53 -11.91
C ILE A 327 -0.75 -16.34 -12.56
N TYR A 328 -1.14 -15.14 -12.15
CA TYR A 328 -0.43 -13.89 -12.45
C TYR A 328 -0.60 -12.89 -11.30
N ILE A 329 0.35 -11.95 -11.19
CA ILE A 329 0.41 -10.97 -10.12
C ILE A 329 0.61 -9.59 -10.74
N PRO A 330 -0.44 -8.76 -10.86
CA PRO A 330 -0.29 -7.34 -11.14
C PRO A 330 0.16 -6.62 -9.85
N GLN A 331 1.18 -5.76 -9.97
CA GLN A 331 1.90 -5.22 -8.82
C GLN A 331 2.61 -3.91 -9.15
N HIS A 332 3.11 -3.21 -8.12
CA HIS A 332 3.94 -2.02 -8.24
C HIS A 332 5.33 -2.25 -7.61
N PRO A 333 6.15 -3.13 -8.17
CA PRO A 333 7.45 -3.47 -7.62
C PRO A 333 8.36 -2.23 -7.64
N ALA A 334 9.09 -1.97 -6.55
CA ALA A 334 9.88 -0.76 -6.35
C ALA A 334 9.11 0.55 -6.61
N GLY A 335 7.77 0.52 -6.52
CA GLY A 335 6.89 1.64 -6.84
C GLY A 335 6.85 2.02 -8.32
N ARG A 336 7.35 1.16 -9.22
CA ARG A 336 7.27 1.36 -10.66
C ARG A 336 5.83 1.34 -11.17
N PRO A 337 5.58 1.81 -12.42
CA PRO A 337 4.31 1.59 -13.11
C PRO A 337 3.92 0.12 -13.10
N THR A 338 2.62 -0.17 -13.16
CA THR A 338 2.08 -1.54 -13.05
C THR A 338 2.86 -2.54 -13.90
N GLU A 339 3.43 -3.53 -13.25
CA GLU A 339 4.06 -4.70 -13.85
C GLU A 339 3.23 -5.95 -13.55
N ILE A 340 3.33 -6.94 -14.42
CA ILE A 340 2.64 -8.23 -14.25
C ILE A 340 3.69 -9.35 -14.28
N ALA A 341 3.74 -10.14 -13.22
CA ALA A 341 4.45 -11.41 -13.18
C ALA A 341 3.48 -12.52 -13.59
N MET A 342 3.70 -13.18 -14.72
CA MET A 342 2.89 -14.29 -15.21
C MET A 342 3.70 -15.40 -15.87
N GLU A 343 4.99 -15.20 -15.99
CA GLU A 343 5.98 -16.17 -16.46
C GLU A 343 6.99 -16.42 -15.35
N SER A 344 7.58 -17.62 -15.31
CA SER A 344 8.61 -17.98 -14.36
C SER A 344 9.55 -19.02 -14.97
N SER A 345 10.83 -18.67 -15.11
CA SER A 345 11.87 -19.62 -15.54
C SER A 345 12.06 -20.76 -14.54
N ALA A 346 11.82 -20.52 -13.26
CA ALA A 346 11.85 -21.53 -12.20
C ALA A 346 10.72 -22.56 -12.35
N ASP A 347 9.60 -22.21 -12.97
CA ASP A 347 8.49 -23.11 -13.31
C ASP A 347 8.61 -23.70 -14.74
N GLY A 348 9.56 -23.20 -15.51
CA GLY A 348 9.78 -23.58 -16.91
C GLY A 348 8.74 -23.03 -17.88
N GLY A 349 8.10 -21.89 -17.53
CA GLY A 349 7.13 -21.22 -18.37
C GLY A 349 6.18 -20.31 -17.58
N ASN A 350 4.93 -20.69 -17.43
CA ASN A 350 3.96 -19.89 -16.68
C ASN A 350 4.25 -19.95 -15.17
N CYS A 351 4.00 -18.82 -14.47
CA CYS A 351 3.83 -18.82 -13.03
C CYS A 351 2.73 -19.80 -12.60
N VAL A 352 2.98 -20.63 -11.60
CA VAL A 352 1.99 -21.57 -11.07
C VAL A 352 2.04 -21.65 -9.54
N VAL A 353 0.94 -22.04 -8.94
CA VAL A 353 0.88 -22.41 -7.52
C VAL A 353 1.78 -23.62 -7.26
N LYS A 354 2.79 -23.47 -6.40
CA LYS A 354 3.71 -24.54 -5.99
C LYS A 354 3.14 -25.37 -4.85
N HIS A 355 2.75 -24.71 -3.78
CA HIS A 355 2.14 -25.32 -2.62
C HIS A 355 0.86 -24.53 -2.28
N PRO A 356 -0.32 -25.15 -2.38
CA PRO A 356 -1.59 -24.51 -2.02
C PRO A 356 -1.76 -24.36 -0.49
N VAL A 357 -0.89 -25.00 0.30
CA VAL A 357 -0.75 -24.83 1.74
C VAL A 357 0.74 -24.65 2.03
N TYR A 358 1.09 -23.50 2.58
CA TYR A 358 2.46 -23.08 2.91
C TYR A 358 2.45 -22.30 4.22
N ASP A 359 3.58 -22.23 4.92
CA ASP A 359 3.65 -21.49 6.18
C ASP A 359 3.87 -20.01 5.93
N GLY A 360 2.99 -19.18 6.51
CA GLY A 360 3.09 -17.73 6.59
C GLY A 360 3.31 -17.29 8.03
N TYR A 361 2.65 -16.21 8.48
CA TYR A 361 2.63 -15.86 9.92
C TYR A 361 1.96 -16.94 10.76
N VAL A 362 1.02 -17.65 10.18
CA VAL A 362 0.35 -18.82 10.75
C VAL A 362 0.74 -20.04 9.91
N ALA A 363 1.01 -21.16 10.56
CA ALA A 363 1.33 -22.39 9.86
C ALA A 363 0.18 -22.79 8.90
N GLY A 364 0.50 -22.99 7.63
CA GLY A 364 -0.44 -23.40 6.60
C GLY A 364 -1.37 -22.30 6.08
N SER A 365 -1.16 -21.04 6.46
CA SER A 365 -2.00 -19.91 6.02
C SER A 365 -1.79 -19.48 4.57
N ASP A 366 -0.69 -19.86 3.95
CA ASP A 366 -0.22 -19.29 2.70
C ASP A 366 -0.36 -20.22 1.50
N VAL A 367 -0.26 -19.61 0.34
CA VAL A 367 -0.04 -20.21 -0.98
C VAL A 367 1.33 -19.78 -1.48
N SER A 368 2.17 -20.70 -1.99
CA SER A 368 3.49 -20.35 -2.50
C SER A 368 3.63 -20.51 -4.02
N TYR A 369 4.51 -19.70 -4.61
CA TYR A 369 4.75 -19.60 -6.07
C TYR A 369 6.14 -19.03 -6.36
N TYR A 370 6.61 -19.16 -7.64
CA TYR A 370 7.88 -18.57 -8.10
C TYR A 370 7.69 -17.35 -9.01
N CYS A 371 6.47 -16.79 -9.07
CA CYS A 371 6.28 -15.50 -9.76
C CYS A 371 7.15 -14.44 -9.10
N ASP A 372 7.82 -13.62 -9.91
CA ASP A 372 8.73 -12.59 -9.41
C ASP A 372 7.98 -11.44 -8.77
N THR A 373 8.46 -11.01 -7.62
CA THR A 373 7.99 -9.83 -6.87
C THR A 373 9.21 -9.05 -6.38
N GLU A 374 9.03 -7.88 -5.84
CA GLU A 374 10.08 -7.06 -5.20
C GLU A 374 9.43 -6.26 -4.07
N PHE A 375 10.23 -5.55 -3.26
CA PHE A 375 9.69 -4.62 -2.27
C PHE A 375 8.67 -3.67 -2.94
N GLY A 376 7.62 -3.29 -2.20
CA GLY A 376 6.48 -2.55 -2.77
C GLY A 376 5.41 -3.43 -3.41
N SER A 377 5.70 -4.71 -3.71
CA SER A 377 4.71 -5.68 -4.19
C SER A 377 3.78 -6.19 -3.08
N SER A 378 4.13 -6.00 -1.81
CA SER A 378 3.28 -6.32 -0.66
C SER A 378 1.87 -5.74 -0.84
N GLY A 379 0.83 -6.58 -0.65
CA GLY A 379 -0.57 -6.23 -0.90
C GLY A 379 -1.05 -6.48 -2.32
N SER A 380 -0.22 -7.05 -3.21
CA SER A 380 -0.63 -7.41 -4.57
C SER A 380 -1.59 -8.61 -4.60
N PRO A 381 -2.60 -8.61 -5.48
CA PRO A 381 -3.45 -9.76 -5.68
C PRO A 381 -2.73 -10.85 -6.47
N VAL A 382 -2.81 -12.10 -6.03
CA VAL A 382 -2.43 -13.28 -6.80
C VAL A 382 -3.69 -13.80 -7.46
N LEU A 383 -3.77 -13.72 -8.79
CA LEU A 383 -4.97 -14.07 -9.55
C LEU A 383 -4.81 -15.40 -10.28
N SER A 384 -5.86 -16.21 -10.28
CA SER A 384 -6.00 -17.35 -11.21
C SER A 384 -6.03 -16.86 -12.65
N ARG A 385 -5.30 -17.51 -13.56
CA ARG A 385 -5.35 -17.16 -14.98
C ARG A 385 -6.62 -17.62 -15.68
N ASP A 386 -7.31 -18.61 -15.12
CA ASP A 386 -8.51 -19.19 -15.72
C ASP A 386 -9.78 -18.45 -15.30
N THR A 387 -9.87 -18.01 -14.02
CA THR A 387 -11.07 -17.38 -13.48
C THR A 387 -10.92 -15.88 -13.22
N HIS A 388 -9.70 -15.37 -13.14
CA HIS A 388 -9.34 -14.01 -12.72
C HIS A 388 -9.80 -13.64 -11.30
N GLU A 389 -10.12 -14.65 -10.46
CA GLU A 389 -10.38 -14.45 -9.05
C GLU A 389 -9.06 -14.36 -8.27
N VAL A 390 -9.06 -13.55 -7.19
CA VAL A 390 -7.92 -13.45 -6.28
C VAL A 390 -7.87 -14.67 -5.39
N ILE A 391 -6.81 -15.48 -5.49
CA ILE A 391 -6.61 -16.71 -4.70
C ILE A 391 -5.67 -16.52 -3.51
N ALA A 392 -4.85 -15.46 -3.52
CA ALA A 392 -3.99 -15.09 -2.39
C ALA A 392 -3.68 -13.59 -2.38
N LEU A 393 -3.29 -13.07 -1.20
CA LEU A 393 -2.75 -11.73 -0.98
C LEU A 393 -1.24 -11.85 -0.77
N HIS A 394 -0.43 -11.34 -1.70
CA HIS A 394 1.03 -11.41 -1.61
C HIS A 394 1.58 -10.64 -0.42
N HIS A 395 2.54 -11.24 0.32
CA HIS A 395 3.15 -10.57 1.46
C HIS A 395 4.61 -10.96 1.75
N PHE A 396 5.08 -12.15 1.38
CA PHE A 396 6.46 -12.55 1.63
C PHE A 396 7.23 -12.81 0.35
N GLY A 397 8.42 -12.20 0.31
CA GLY A 397 9.46 -12.56 -0.64
C GLY A 397 10.12 -13.87 -0.25
N GLY A 398 10.77 -14.49 -1.22
CA GLY A 398 11.50 -15.73 -1.10
C GLY A 398 11.44 -16.56 -2.38
N CYS A 399 12.17 -17.66 -2.42
CA CYS A 399 12.04 -18.65 -3.49
C CYS A 399 11.70 -20.02 -2.91
N PRO A 400 10.38 -20.29 -2.74
CA PRO A 400 9.22 -19.58 -3.32
C PRO A 400 8.82 -18.32 -2.56
N ASN A 401 8.18 -17.37 -3.25
CA ASN A 401 7.36 -16.31 -2.69
C ASN A 401 6.06 -16.86 -2.13
N SER A 402 5.38 -16.14 -1.23
CA SER A 402 4.08 -16.56 -0.73
C SER A 402 3.09 -15.43 -0.53
N GLY A 403 1.83 -15.80 -0.43
CA GLY A 403 0.71 -14.90 -0.11
C GLY A 403 -0.34 -15.62 0.70
N VAL A 404 -1.04 -14.87 1.55
CA VAL A 404 -2.09 -15.41 2.40
C VAL A 404 -3.24 -15.94 1.56
N ASN A 405 -3.68 -17.15 1.85
CA ASN A 405 -4.81 -17.79 1.17
C ASN A 405 -6.07 -16.93 1.29
N MET A 406 -6.63 -16.55 0.14
CA MET A 406 -7.78 -15.63 0.09
C MET A 406 -9.03 -16.17 0.75
N GLN A 407 -9.23 -17.48 0.80
CA GLN A 407 -10.36 -18.06 1.53
C GLN A 407 -10.37 -17.69 3.02
N LEU A 408 -9.18 -17.67 3.66
CA LEU A 408 -9.07 -17.31 5.08
C LEU A 408 -9.44 -15.83 5.30
N ILE A 409 -8.94 -14.95 4.44
CA ILE A 409 -9.27 -13.54 4.50
C ILE A 409 -10.77 -13.32 4.24
N LYS A 410 -11.33 -13.99 3.21
CA LYS A 410 -12.74 -13.86 2.85
C LYS A 410 -13.69 -14.34 3.96
N GLN A 411 -13.29 -15.34 4.75
CA GLN A 411 -14.06 -15.77 5.93
C GLN A 411 -14.22 -14.66 6.97
N GLU A 412 -13.18 -13.81 7.14
CA GLU A 412 -13.23 -12.69 8.08
C GLU A 412 -13.97 -11.47 7.52
N ILE A 413 -13.75 -11.12 6.24
CA ILE A 413 -14.23 -9.85 5.67
C ILE A 413 -15.37 -9.99 4.65
N GLY A 414 -15.79 -11.20 4.25
CA GLY A 414 -16.79 -11.40 3.20
C GLY A 414 -18.16 -10.76 3.46
N HIS A 415 -18.43 -10.37 4.71
CA HIS A 415 -19.63 -9.62 5.07
C HIS A 415 -19.49 -8.10 4.92
N LEU A 416 -18.30 -7.61 4.57
CA LEU A 416 -17.96 -6.18 4.40
C LEU A 416 -17.79 -5.78 2.92
N ILE A 417 -17.78 -6.76 2.02
CA ILE A 417 -17.57 -6.61 0.56
C ILE A 417 -18.81 -7.02 -0.22
#